data_ab4eddf88f7809050cefcc7031afd25b
#
_entry.id   ab4eddf88f7809050cefcc7031afd25b
#
_cell.length_a   1.000
_cell.length_b   1.000
_cell.length_c   1.000
_cell.angle_alpha   90.00
_cell.angle_beta   90.00
_cell.angle_gamma   90.00
#
_symmetry.space_group_name_H-M   'P 1'
#
loop_
_entity.id
_entity.type
_entity.pdbx_description
1 polymer ?
#
loop_
_entity_poly.entity_id
_entity_poly.type
_entity_poly.pdbx_seq_one_letter_code
_entity_poly.pdbx_strand_id
1 'polypeptide(L)'
;MKKADKIKYGKLATELFKKEYVGAVCSLDYCENNAFQLLVATRLSAQCTDARVNMITPALFDALPTPEAFANATIEQVEELIKSCGLYHSKARDLVALGKVLVEKYDSKVPDTMEELTSLPGIGRKTANLILGDVYGKPAVVTDTHFIRLCNRMGFVKTKDPRKVEDAMRKILPPDKSNDFCHRSVLHGRAVCSARSPKCENCCIKDICEKKL
;
A
#
# COMPACT_ATOMS: atom_id res chain seq x y z
N MET A 1 -25.27 6.68 7.30
CA MET A 1 -25.53 5.29 6.83
C MET A 1 -25.61 4.34 8.01
N LYS A 2 -26.62 3.43 8.06
CA LYS A 2 -26.73 2.38 9.09
C LYS A 2 -25.68 1.28 8.85
N LYS A 3 -25.34 0.50 9.88
CA LYS A 3 -24.28 -0.54 9.80
C LYS A 3 -24.57 -1.60 8.69
N ALA A 4 -25.81 -2.08 8.62
CA ALA A 4 -26.24 -3.05 7.59
C ALA A 4 -26.08 -2.50 6.16
N ASP A 5 -26.44 -1.22 5.96
CA ASP A 5 -26.31 -0.56 4.67
C ASP A 5 -24.83 -0.40 4.27
N LYS A 6 -23.94 -0.13 5.23
CA LYS A 6 -22.50 -0.03 4.96
C LYS A 6 -21.93 -1.33 4.41
N ILE A 7 -22.30 -2.47 4.99
CA ILE A 7 -21.85 -3.78 4.50
C ILE A 7 -22.42 -4.06 3.10
N LYS A 8 -23.73 -3.79 2.90
CA LYS A 8 -24.38 -3.95 1.59
C LYS A 8 -23.69 -3.09 0.52
N TYR A 9 -23.50 -1.81 0.80
CA TYR A 9 -22.86 -0.88 -0.15
C TYR A 9 -21.35 -1.10 -0.28
N GLY A 10 -20.68 -1.62 0.74
CA GLY A 10 -19.29 -2.06 0.62
C GLY A 10 -19.12 -3.19 -0.38
N LYS A 11 -19.97 -4.21 -0.33
CA LYS A 11 -19.99 -5.30 -1.32
C LYS A 11 -20.30 -4.78 -2.72
N LEU A 12 -21.33 -3.93 -2.86
CA LEU A 12 -21.72 -3.36 -4.15
C LEU A 12 -20.61 -2.47 -4.74
N ALA A 13 -19.99 -1.62 -3.93
CA ALA A 13 -18.86 -0.79 -4.37
C ALA A 13 -17.68 -1.64 -4.85
N THR A 14 -17.41 -2.77 -4.18
CA THR A 14 -16.37 -3.71 -4.60
C THR A 14 -16.63 -4.26 -6.00
N GLU A 15 -17.85 -4.68 -6.27
CA GLU A 15 -18.23 -5.21 -7.60
C GLU A 15 -18.21 -4.11 -8.68
N LEU A 16 -18.68 -2.90 -8.36
CA LEU A 16 -18.64 -1.76 -9.30
C LEU A 16 -17.21 -1.36 -9.64
N PHE A 17 -16.32 -1.28 -8.64
CA PHE A 17 -14.92 -0.99 -8.87
C PHE A 17 -14.20 -2.10 -9.64
N LYS A 18 -14.57 -3.37 -9.42
CA LYS A 18 -14.01 -4.49 -10.18
C LYS A 18 -14.33 -4.39 -11.66
N LYS A 19 -15.54 -3.94 -12.01
CA LYS A 19 -15.95 -3.71 -13.41
C LYS A 19 -15.26 -2.51 -14.04
N GLU A 20 -15.13 -1.42 -13.29
CA GLU A 20 -14.56 -0.15 -13.78
C GLU A 20 -13.03 -0.19 -13.91
N TYR A 21 -12.35 -0.82 -12.95
CA TYR A 21 -10.89 -0.84 -12.87
C TYR A 21 -10.35 -2.27 -13.02
N VAL A 22 -10.50 -2.82 -14.23
CA VAL A 22 -9.97 -4.15 -14.55
C VAL A 22 -8.44 -4.15 -14.48
N GLY A 23 -7.84 -5.18 -13.88
CA GLY A 23 -6.38 -5.32 -13.79
C GLY A 23 -5.70 -4.34 -12.83
N ALA A 24 -6.45 -3.73 -11.89
CA ALA A 24 -5.85 -2.87 -10.88
C ALA A 24 -4.91 -3.66 -9.96
N VAL A 25 -3.63 -3.26 -9.94
CA VAL A 25 -2.56 -3.86 -9.14
C VAL A 25 -1.75 -2.77 -8.43
N CYS A 26 -0.79 -3.16 -7.61
CA CYS A 26 0.20 -2.25 -7.05
C CYS A 26 0.91 -1.48 -8.17
N SER A 27 1.14 -0.18 -7.97
CA SER A 27 1.84 0.67 -8.94
C SER A 27 3.37 0.65 -8.80
N LEU A 28 3.89 -0.06 -7.81
CA LEU A 28 5.32 -0.30 -7.65
C LEU A 28 5.72 -1.56 -8.44
N ASP A 29 6.83 -1.47 -9.16
CA ASP A 29 7.37 -2.60 -9.92
C ASP A 29 8.23 -3.49 -9.02
N TYR A 30 7.92 -4.77 -8.99
CA TYR A 30 8.66 -5.82 -8.29
C TYR A 30 8.40 -7.17 -8.97
N CYS A 31 9.32 -8.13 -8.79
CA CYS A 31 9.11 -9.48 -9.30
C CYS A 31 7.93 -10.15 -8.58
N GLU A 32 7.10 -10.85 -9.34
CA GLU A 32 5.93 -11.55 -8.79
C GLU A 32 6.32 -12.42 -7.59
N ASN A 33 5.54 -12.30 -6.53
CA ASN A 33 5.74 -13.01 -5.25
C ASN A 33 7.05 -12.67 -4.50
N ASN A 34 7.80 -11.64 -4.92
CA ASN A 34 8.98 -11.21 -4.19
C ASN A 34 8.64 -10.19 -3.11
N ALA A 35 8.34 -10.69 -1.90
CA ALA A 35 8.01 -9.86 -0.75
C ALA A 35 9.11 -8.87 -0.37
N PHE A 36 10.39 -9.26 -0.52
CA PHE A 36 11.52 -8.41 -0.19
C PHE A 36 11.62 -7.20 -1.14
N GLN A 37 11.51 -7.43 -2.44
CA GLN A 37 11.52 -6.34 -3.42
C GLN A 37 10.36 -5.37 -3.19
N LEU A 38 9.14 -5.87 -2.95
CA LEU A 38 7.99 -5.00 -2.64
C LEU A 38 8.20 -4.23 -1.33
N LEU A 39 8.80 -4.85 -0.32
CA LEU A 39 9.11 -4.21 0.96
C LEU A 39 10.08 -3.04 0.79
N VAL A 40 11.17 -3.26 0.04
CA VAL A 40 12.17 -2.23 -0.31
C VAL A 40 11.52 -1.11 -1.13
N ALA A 41 10.80 -1.44 -2.21
CA ALA A 41 10.13 -0.47 -3.07
C ALA A 41 9.13 0.38 -2.29
N THR A 42 8.36 -0.23 -1.40
CA THR A 42 7.40 0.48 -0.54
C THR A 42 8.10 1.41 0.45
N ARG A 43 9.24 1.00 1.03
CA ARG A 43 10.04 1.90 1.88
C ARG A 43 10.56 3.09 1.08
N LEU A 44 10.97 2.87 -0.17
CA LEU A 44 11.41 3.95 -1.06
C LEU A 44 10.29 4.90 -1.47
N SER A 45 9.04 4.44 -1.58
CA SER A 45 7.89 5.26 -1.98
C SER A 45 7.44 6.27 -0.92
N ALA A 46 7.92 6.19 0.32
CA ALA A 46 7.64 7.18 1.35
C ALA A 46 8.13 8.57 0.92
N GLN A 47 7.21 9.53 0.71
CA GLN A 47 7.49 10.87 0.17
C GLN A 47 8.27 10.86 -1.17
N CYS A 48 8.01 9.86 -2.00
CA CYS A 48 8.54 9.74 -3.35
C CYS A 48 7.44 9.20 -4.27
N THR A 49 7.46 9.58 -5.55
CA THR A 49 6.48 9.05 -6.51
C THR A 49 6.81 7.61 -6.90
N ASP A 50 5.77 6.80 -7.13
CA ASP A 50 5.94 5.41 -7.57
C ASP A 50 6.78 5.34 -8.87
N ALA A 51 6.54 6.24 -9.82
CA ALA A 51 7.33 6.34 -11.06
C ALA A 51 8.83 6.55 -10.79
N ARG A 52 9.19 7.39 -9.80
CA ARG A 52 10.60 7.59 -9.42
C ARG A 52 11.19 6.33 -8.79
N VAL A 53 10.44 5.65 -7.94
CA VAL A 53 10.86 4.38 -7.33
C VAL A 53 11.11 3.34 -8.41
N ASN A 54 10.19 3.16 -9.34
CA ASN A 54 10.28 2.19 -10.43
C ASN A 54 11.48 2.46 -11.37
N MET A 55 11.95 3.70 -11.48
CA MET A 55 13.18 4.03 -12.22
C MET A 55 14.46 3.63 -11.47
N ILE A 56 14.42 3.56 -10.16
CA ILE A 56 15.59 3.31 -9.28
C ILE A 56 15.74 1.83 -8.97
N THR A 57 14.63 1.14 -8.72
CA THR A 57 14.62 -0.25 -8.22
C THR A 57 15.32 -1.25 -9.12
N PRO A 58 15.32 -1.19 -10.47
CA PRO A 58 16.07 -2.13 -11.28
C PRO A 58 17.57 -2.13 -10.97
N ALA A 59 18.23 -0.98 -11.04
CA ALA A 59 19.65 -0.88 -10.72
C ALA A 59 19.98 -1.21 -9.25
N LEU A 60 19.07 -0.88 -8.34
CA LEU A 60 19.21 -1.22 -6.93
C LEU A 60 19.17 -2.74 -6.72
N PHE A 61 18.22 -3.45 -7.34
CA PHE A 61 18.09 -4.91 -7.20
C PHE A 61 19.14 -5.68 -8.00
N ASP A 62 19.67 -5.11 -9.07
CA ASP A 62 20.84 -5.69 -9.77
C ASP A 62 22.09 -5.65 -8.88
N ALA A 63 22.31 -4.56 -8.15
CA ALA A 63 23.45 -4.40 -7.25
C ALA A 63 23.26 -5.14 -5.91
N LEU A 64 22.05 -5.14 -5.37
CA LEU A 64 21.69 -5.67 -4.05
C LEU A 64 20.42 -6.56 -4.16
N PRO A 65 20.53 -7.80 -4.67
CA PRO A 65 19.36 -8.62 -4.98
C PRO A 65 18.69 -9.27 -3.77
N THR A 66 19.36 -9.38 -2.61
CA THR A 66 18.90 -10.18 -1.47
C THR A 66 19.01 -9.43 -0.14
N PRO A 67 18.29 -9.88 0.92
CA PRO A 67 18.47 -9.35 2.27
C PRO A 67 19.93 -9.35 2.73
N GLU A 68 20.71 -10.40 2.41
CA GLU A 68 22.13 -10.51 2.77
C GLU A 68 22.96 -9.45 2.06
N ALA A 69 22.67 -9.15 0.79
CA ALA A 69 23.37 -8.11 0.06
C ALA A 69 23.15 -6.74 0.72
N PHE A 70 21.92 -6.43 1.15
CA PHE A 70 21.62 -5.21 1.92
C PHE A 70 22.25 -5.21 3.31
N ALA A 71 22.27 -6.35 4.00
CA ALA A 71 22.87 -6.47 5.34
C ALA A 71 24.38 -6.21 5.33
N ASN A 72 25.07 -6.60 4.25
CA ASN A 72 26.51 -6.46 4.06
C ASN A 72 26.89 -5.15 3.37
N ALA A 73 25.94 -4.41 2.79
CA ALA A 73 26.22 -3.13 2.15
C ALA A 73 26.53 -2.04 3.18
N THR A 74 27.39 -1.09 2.81
CA THR A 74 27.53 0.15 3.60
C THR A 74 26.35 1.09 3.33
N ILE A 75 26.08 1.99 4.28
CA ILE A 75 25.01 2.98 4.12
C ILE A 75 25.28 3.84 2.88
N GLU A 76 26.52 4.23 2.66
CA GLU A 76 26.97 5.08 1.54
C GLU A 76 26.74 4.40 0.19
N GLN A 77 26.97 3.08 0.11
CA GLN A 77 26.67 2.30 -1.12
C GLN A 77 25.18 2.35 -1.45
N VAL A 78 24.31 2.14 -0.46
CA VAL A 78 22.86 2.22 -0.66
C VAL A 78 22.42 3.64 -0.99
N GLU A 79 22.97 4.67 -0.31
CA GLU A 79 22.69 6.08 -0.60
C GLU A 79 22.99 6.45 -2.05
N GLU A 80 24.13 6.03 -2.59
CA GLU A 80 24.50 6.30 -3.98
C GLU A 80 23.47 5.71 -4.97
N LEU A 81 22.99 4.50 -4.72
CA LEU A 81 21.99 3.83 -5.56
C LEU A 81 20.61 4.52 -5.51
N ILE A 82 20.26 5.12 -4.38
CA ILE A 82 18.92 5.72 -4.17
C ILE A 82 18.92 7.25 -4.02
N LYS A 83 20.01 7.94 -4.32
CA LYS A 83 20.18 9.38 -4.07
C LYS A 83 19.12 10.28 -4.71
N SER A 84 18.51 9.84 -5.81
CA SER A 84 17.41 10.57 -6.45
C SER A 84 16.06 10.41 -5.74
N CYS A 85 16.00 9.58 -4.69
CA CYS A 85 14.82 9.36 -3.86
C CYS A 85 14.80 10.36 -2.70
N GLY A 86 13.71 11.06 -2.49
CA GLY A 86 13.58 11.96 -1.33
C GLY A 86 13.86 11.23 -0.01
N LEU A 87 14.54 11.89 0.94
CA LEU A 87 14.91 11.34 2.24
C LEU A 87 15.85 10.11 2.15
N TYR A 88 16.69 10.04 1.13
CA TYR A 88 17.52 8.87 0.84
C TYR A 88 18.46 8.47 1.99
N HIS A 89 19.01 9.40 2.76
CA HIS A 89 19.84 9.11 3.92
C HIS A 89 19.13 8.25 5.00
N SER A 90 17.87 8.58 5.32
CA SER A 90 17.12 7.79 6.29
C SER A 90 16.68 6.44 5.69
N LYS A 91 16.34 6.44 4.39
CA LYS A 91 15.94 5.22 3.67
C LYS A 91 17.08 4.23 3.57
N ALA A 92 18.30 4.69 3.25
CA ALA A 92 19.49 3.84 3.18
C ALA A 92 19.76 3.15 4.53
N ARG A 93 19.75 3.92 5.62
CA ARG A 93 19.89 3.35 6.96
C ARG A 93 18.83 2.31 7.28
N ASP A 94 17.57 2.59 6.97
CA ASP A 94 16.48 1.66 7.22
C ASP A 94 16.62 0.39 6.38
N LEU A 95 17.03 0.51 5.11
CA LEU A 95 17.20 -0.65 4.21
C LEU A 95 18.35 -1.56 4.65
N VAL A 96 19.49 -1.00 5.04
CA VAL A 96 20.61 -1.79 5.61
C VAL A 96 20.18 -2.46 6.91
N ALA A 97 19.51 -1.74 7.81
CA ALA A 97 19.00 -2.29 9.06
C ALA A 97 17.93 -3.38 8.81
N LEU A 98 17.06 -3.17 7.82
CA LEU A 98 16.07 -4.16 7.39
C LEU A 98 16.74 -5.46 6.92
N GLY A 99 17.76 -5.36 6.07
CA GLY A 99 18.53 -6.52 5.61
C GLY A 99 19.12 -7.30 6.78
N LYS A 100 19.78 -6.62 7.72
CA LYS A 100 20.35 -7.24 8.92
C LYS A 100 19.30 -7.98 9.76
N VAL A 101 18.17 -7.34 10.03
CA VAL A 101 17.10 -7.95 10.84
C VAL A 101 16.50 -9.17 10.13
N LEU A 102 16.31 -9.11 8.80
CA LEU A 102 15.79 -10.26 8.04
C LEU A 102 16.77 -11.44 8.10
N VAL A 103 18.06 -11.20 7.93
CA VAL A 103 19.09 -12.25 8.02
C VAL A 103 19.16 -12.84 9.45
N GLU A 104 19.24 -11.98 10.46
CA GLU A 104 19.47 -12.41 11.85
C GLU A 104 18.26 -13.10 12.48
N LYS A 105 17.04 -12.67 12.15
CA LYS A 105 15.83 -13.11 12.87
C LYS A 105 14.85 -13.93 12.03
N TYR A 106 14.92 -13.84 10.71
CA TYR A 106 13.89 -14.39 9.83
C TYR A 106 14.46 -15.28 8.71
N ASP A 107 15.70 -15.74 8.83
CA ASP A 107 16.35 -16.62 7.85
C ASP A 107 16.22 -16.04 6.41
N SER A 108 16.49 -14.73 6.29
CA SER A 108 16.37 -13.94 5.04
C SER A 108 14.96 -13.92 4.41
N LYS A 109 13.93 -14.35 5.14
CA LYS A 109 12.55 -14.35 4.66
C LYS A 109 11.80 -13.15 5.20
N VAL A 110 10.91 -12.59 4.41
CA VAL A 110 9.99 -11.56 4.89
C VAL A 110 8.87 -12.24 5.69
N PRO A 111 8.63 -11.83 6.94
CA PRO A 111 7.56 -12.42 7.75
C PRO A 111 6.17 -12.12 7.18
N ASP A 112 5.18 -12.94 7.55
CA ASP A 112 3.84 -12.91 6.99
C ASP A 112 2.74 -12.58 8.02
N THR A 113 3.14 -11.96 9.13
CA THR A 113 2.21 -11.44 10.15
C THR A 113 2.31 -9.92 10.29
N MET A 114 1.21 -9.28 10.68
CA MET A 114 1.17 -7.83 10.89
C MET A 114 2.15 -7.38 11.98
N GLU A 115 2.27 -8.16 13.02
CA GLU A 115 3.10 -7.87 14.18
C GLU A 115 4.58 -7.89 13.83
N GLU A 116 5.04 -8.97 13.20
CA GLU A 116 6.43 -9.11 12.76
C GLU A 116 6.79 -8.09 11.69
N LEU A 117 5.94 -7.89 10.68
CA LEU A 117 6.19 -6.88 9.64
C LEU A 117 6.35 -5.47 10.22
N THR A 118 5.50 -5.10 11.18
CA THR A 118 5.62 -3.76 11.81
C THR A 118 6.77 -3.64 12.79
N SER A 119 7.42 -4.73 13.17
CA SER A 119 8.66 -4.71 13.95
C SER A 119 9.91 -4.44 13.11
N LEU A 120 9.81 -4.56 11.77
CA LEU A 120 10.94 -4.35 10.87
C LEU A 120 11.29 -2.86 10.74
N PRO A 121 12.58 -2.53 10.61
CA PRO A 121 13.06 -1.14 10.45
C PRO A 121 12.38 -0.44 9.26
N GLY A 122 11.83 0.74 9.50
CA GLY A 122 11.20 1.58 8.48
C GLY A 122 9.85 1.07 7.95
N ILE A 123 9.30 0.00 8.51
CA ILE A 123 8.06 -0.62 8.05
C ILE A 123 6.90 -0.25 8.97
N GLY A 124 5.97 0.51 8.42
CA GLY A 124 4.73 0.88 9.09
C GLY A 124 3.56 -0.01 8.70
N ARG A 125 2.44 0.16 9.39
CA ARG A 125 1.22 -0.63 9.21
C ARG A 125 0.67 -0.60 7.78
N LYS A 126 0.79 0.54 7.07
CA LYS A 126 0.37 0.65 5.67
C LYS A 126 1.17 -0.32 4.78
N THR A 127 2.50 -0.32 4.94
CA THR A 127 3.39 -1.23 4.21
C THR A 127 3.11 -2.68 4.57
N ALA A 128 2.95 -2.99 5.86
CA ALA A 128 2.61 -4.34 6.31
C ALA A 128 1.30 -4.86 5.67
N ASN A 129 0.25 -4.03 5.61
CA ASN A 129 -0.99 -4.40 4.91
C ASN A 129 -0.75 -4.67 3.42
N LEU A 130 0.07 -3.86 2.75
CA LEU A 130 0.37 -4.06 1.33
C LEU A 130 1.08 -5.40 1.10
N ILE A 131 2.11 -5.71 1.88
CA ILE A 131 2.82 -7.00 1.80
C ILE A 131 1.88 -8.18 2.06
N LEU A 132 1.05 -8.09 3.11
CA LEU A 132 0.08 -9.15 3.44
C LEU A 132 -0.92 -9.38 2.32
N GLY A 133 -1.41 -8.31 1.68
CA GLY A 133 -2.39 -8.41 0.60
C GLY A 133 -1.79 -8.87 -0.72
N ASP A 134 -0.73 -8.20 -1.17
CA ASP A 134 -0.22 -8.36 -2.53
C ASP A 134 0.66 -9.63 -2.69
N VAL A 135 1.40 -10.01 -1.66
CA VAL A 135 2.30 -11.16 -1.75
C VAL A 135 1.73 -12.39 -1.05
N TYR A 136 1.17 -12.22 0.14
CA TYR A 136 0.70 -13.37 0.91
C TYR A 136 -0.78 -13.69 0.71
N GLY A 137 -1.51 -12.92 -0.11
CA GLY A 137 -2.93 -13.14 -0.40
C GLY A 137 -3.84 -13.06 0.84
N LYS A 138 -3.35 -12.45 1.93
CA LYS A 138 -4.11 -12.32 3.18
C LYS A 138 -5.07 -11.13 3.11
N PRO A 139 -6.23 -11.19 3.80
CA PRO A 139 -7.13 -10.05 3.88
C PRO A 139 -6.42 -8.80 4.42
N ALA A 140 -6.32 -7.76 3.61
CA ALA A 140 -5.60 -6.54 3.92
C ALA A 140 -6.41 -5.30 3.56
N VAL A 141 -6.23 -4.21 4.33
CA VAL A 141 -6.84 -2.91 4.05
C VAL A 141 -5.75 -1.84 4.10
N VAL A 142 -5.29 -1.43 2.93
CA VAL A 142 -4.26 -0.40 2.77
C VAL A 142 -4.92 0.97 2.84
N THR A 143 -4.66 1.71 3.94
CA THR A 143 -5.26 3.02 4.19
C THR A 143 -4.36 4.15 3.73
N ASP A 144 -4.41 4.47 2.45
CA ASP A 144 -3.75 5.65 1.90
C ASP A 144 -4.69 6.88 1.91
N THR A 145 -4.20 8.02 1.48
CA THR A 145 -4.96 9.28 1.45
C THR A 145 -6.16 9.22 0.50
N HIS A 146 -6.07 8.48 -0.61
CA HIS A 146 -7.18 8.29 -1.56
C HIS A 146 -8.27 7.43 -0.94
N PHE A 147 -7.89 6.30 -0.35
CA PHE A 147 -8.78 5.37 0.32
C PHE A 147 -9.54 6.03 1.49
N ILE A 148 -8.80 6.72 2.38
CA ILE A 148 -9.38 7.42 3.54
C ILE A 148 -10.40 8.47 3.07
N ARG A 149 -10.05 9.28 2.07
CA ARG A 149 -10.95 10.30 1.49
C ARG A 149 -12.21 9.67 0.92
N LEU A 150 -12.04 8.62 0.13
CA LEU A 150 -13.14 7.90 -0.51
C LEU A 150 -14.10 7.32 0.51
N CYS A 151 -13.59 6.59 1.51
CA CYS A 151 -14.40 5.98 2.57
C CYS A 151 -15.21 7.02 3.38
N ASN A 152 -14.64 8.21 3.61
CA ASN A 152 -15.36 9.31 4.25
C ASN A 152 -16.47 9.86 3.36
N ARG A 153 -16.19 10.11 2.07
CA ARG A 153 -17.18 10.64 1.11
C ARG A 153 -18.31 9.66 0.86
N MET A 154 -18.03 8.37 0.83
CA MET A 154 -19.05 7.32 0.73
C MET A 154 -19.91 7.19 2.00
N GLY A 155 -19.48 7.77 3.12
CA GLY A 155 -20.18 7.67 4.40
C GLY A 155 -19.89 6.39 5.19
N PHE A 156 -18.89 5.63 4.79
CA PHE A 156 -18.49 4.43 5.52
C PHE A 156 -17.84 4.75 6.87
N VAL A 157 -17.04 5.81 6.92
CA VAL A 157 -16.35 6.29 8.14
C VAL A 157 -16.54 7.79 8.32
N LYS A 158 -16.20 8.29 9.53
CA LYS A 158 -16.15 9.72 9.87
C LYS A 158 -14.85 10.02 10.61
N THR A 159 -13.73 9.59 10.06
CA THR A 159 -12.41 9.78 10.68
C THR A 159 -11.32 9.80 9.62
N LYS A 160 -10.25 10.58 9.88
CA LYS A 160 -9.04 10.60 9.06
C LYS A 160 -7.91 9.73 9.65
N ASP A 161 -8.13 9.15 10.83
CA ASP A 161 -7.18 8.24 11.47
C ASP A 161 -7.08 6.94 10.65
N PRO A 162 -5.90 6.61 10.09
CA PRO A 162 -5.73 5.45 9.22
C PRO A 162 -6.10 4.13 9.91
N ARG A 163 -5.77 3.99 11.19
CA ARG A 163 -6.05 2.77 11.96
C ARG A 163 -7.55 2.57 12.16
N LYS A 164 -8.27 3.62 12.54
CA LYS A 164 -9.72 3.57 12.72
C LYS A 164 -10.44 3.32 11.39
N VAL A 165 -9.93 3.85 10.28
CA VAL A 165 -10.45 3.57 8.93
C VAL A 165 -10.22 2.10 8.59
N GLU A 166 -9.02 1.56 8.78
CA GLU A 166 -8.71 0.16 8.55
C GLU A 166 -9.66 -0.76 9.34
N ASP A 167 -9.77 -0.57 10.65
CA ASP A 167 -10.59 -1.40 11.53
C ASP A 167 -12.09 -1.36 11.17
N ALA A 168 -12.57 -0.21 10.70
CA ALA A 168 -13.94 -0.06 10.21
C ALA A 168 -14.15 -0.77 8.87
N MET A 169 -13.22 -0.58 7.92
CA MET A 169 -13.35 -1.13 6.58
C MET A 169 -13.16 -2.65 6.53
N ARG A 170 -12.35 -3.23 7.42
CA ARG A 170 -12.26 -4.70 7.61
C ARG A 170 -13.62 -5.35 7.97
N LYS A 171 -14.54 -4.57 8.59
CA LYS A 171 -15.90 -5.03 8.95
C LYS A 171 -16.93 -4.80 7.84
N ILE A 172 -16.59 -4.02 6.83
CA ILE A 172 -17.49 -3.57 5.75
C ILE A 172 -17.18 -4.30 4.44
N LEU A 173 -15.90 -4.45 4.10
CA LEU A 173 -15.46 -5.10 2.87
C LEU A 173 -15.43 -6.62 3.01
N PRO A 174 -15.71 -7.37 1.91
CA PRO A 174 -15.42 -8.79 1.86
C PRO A 174 -13.92 -9.03 2.09
N PRO A 175 -13.52 -9.91 3.02
CA PRO A 175 -12.11 -10.11 3.36
C PRO A 175 -11.23 -10.49 2.16
N ASP A 176 -11.72 -11.39 1.31
CA ASP A 176 -11.06 -11.89 0.10
C ASP A 176 -10.91 -10.86 -1.02
N LYS A 177 -11.63 -9.74 -0.94
CA LYS A 177 -11.62 -8.66 -1.94
C LYS A 177 -11.12 -7.32 -1.38
N SER A 178 -10.73 -7.30 -0.12
CA SER A 178 -10.40 -6.04 0.58
C SER A 178 -9.13 -5.38 0.02
N ASN A 179 -8.10 -6.16 -0.29
CA ASN A 179 -6.87 -5.66 -0.89
C ASN A 179 -7.12 -5.10 -2.29
N ASP A 180 -7.80 -5.86 -3.11
CA ASP A 180 -8.21 -5.50 -4.47
C ASP A 180 -9.06 -4.19 -4.50
N PHE A 181 -9.99 -4.04 -3.56
CA PHE A 181 -10.75 -2.79 -3.39
C PHE A 181 -9.82 -1.60 -3.06
N CYS A 182 -8.76 -1.80 -2.30
CA CYS A 182 -7.81 -0.73 -1.98
C CYS A 182 -7.09 -0.22 -3.24
N HIS A 183 -6.56 -1.10 -4.09
CA HIS A 183 -5.92 -0.70 -5.35
C HIS A 183 -6.86 0.08 -6.26
N ARG A 184 -8.09 -0.43 -6.46
CA ARG A 184 -9.11 0.26 -7.27
C ARG A 184 -9.53 1.60 -6.67
N SER A 185 -9.54 1.72 -5.35
CA SER A 185 -9.82 2.98 -4.67
C SER A 185 -8.77 4.04 -4.95
N VAL A 186 -7.50 3.68 -5.10
CA VAL A 186 -6.43 4.59 -5.50
C VAL A 186 -6.66 5.10 -6.92
N LEU A 187 -6.94 4.19 -7.88
CA LEU A 187 -7.23 4.56 -9.26
C LEU A 187 -8.46 5.47 -9.34
N HIS A 188 -9.55 5.12 -8.67
CA HIS A 188 -10.76 5.94 -8.59
C HIS A 188 -10.49 7.30 -7.97
N GLY A 189 -9.69 7.34 -6.90
CA GLY A 189 -9.32 8.57 -6.22
C GLY A 189 -8.45 9.51 -7.06
N ARG A 190 -7.66 8.96 -7.99
CA ARG A 190 -6.85 9.73 -8.95
C ARG A 190 -7.71 10.22 -10.14
N ALA A 191 -8.50 9.35 -10.73
CA ALA A 191 -9.22 9.63 -11.99
C ALA A 191 -10.54 10.41 -11.79
N VAL A 192 -11.33 10.05 -10.80
CA VAL A 192 -12.72 10.50 -10.60
C VAL A 192 -12.90 11.24 -9.28
N CYS A 193 -12.63 10.60 -8.13
CA CYS A 193 -12.89 11.17 -6.82
C CYS A 193 -11.68 11.98 -6.31
N SER A 194 -11.22 12.97 -7.10
CA SER A 194 -10.08 13.83 -6.76
C SER A 194 -10.34 14.66 -5.48
N ALA A 195 -9.28 15.19 -4.86
CA ALA A 195 -9.41 15.90 -3.59
C ALA A 195 -10.20 17.21 -3.72
N ARG A 196 -9.92 18.01 -4.77
CA ARG A 196 -10.47 19.35 -4.96
C ARG A 196 -11.72 19.37 -5.86
N SER A 197 -11.73 18.60 -6.93
CA SER A 197 -12.77 18.65 -7.98
C SER A 197 -13.23 17.22 -8.34
N PRO A 198 -14.03 16.56 -7.49
CA PRO A 198 -14.53 15.23 -7.79
C PRO A 198 -15.55 15.26 -8.94
N LYS A 199 -15.41 14.33 -9.88
CA LYS A 199 -16.29 14.18 -11.06
C LYS A 199 -17.46 13.25 -10.73
N CYS A 200 -18.35 13.67 -9.81
CA CYS A 200 -19.40 12.83 -9.26
C CYS A 200 -20.39 12.30 -10.31
N GLU A 201 -20.64 13.05 -11.39
CA GLU A 201 -21.55 12.64 -12.47
C GLU A 201 -21.03 11.42 -13.23
N ASN A 202 -19.69 11.29 -13.36
CA ASN A 202 -19.04 10.17 -14.04
C ASN A 202 -18.63 9.04 -13.06
N CYS A 203 -19.11 9.07 -11.81
CA CYS A 203 -18.68 8.16 -10.78
C CYS A 203 -19.51 6.85 -10.82
N CYS A 204 -18.85 5.70 -10.98
CA CYS A 204 -19.51 4.39 -11.04
C CYS A 204 -20.26 4.00 -9.76
N ILE A 205 -19.94 4.66 -8.62
CA ILE A 205 -20.59 4.43 -7.33
C ILE A 205 -21.51 5.59 -6.89
N LYS A 206 -21.90 6.50 -7.81
CA LYS A 206 -22.67 7.73 -7.48
C LYS A 206 -23.99 7.47 -6.76
N ASP A 207 -24.65 6.36 -7.07
CA ASP A 207 -25.97 6.04 -6.54
C ASP A 207 -25.94 5.47 -5.12
N ILE A 208 -24.78 5.03 -4.66
CA ILE A 208 -24.55 4.49 -3.32
C ILE A 208 -23.66 5.37 -2.44
N CYS A 209 -23.17 6.47 -2.98
CA CYS A 209 -22.26 7.40 -2.29
C CYS A 209 -23.05 8.49 -1.58
N GLU A 210 -22.78 8.72 -0.29
CA GLU A 210 -23.41 9.84 0.46
C GLU A 210 -22.88 11.23 0.03
N LYS A 211 -21.88 11.29 -0.88
CA LYS A 211 -21.30 12.54 -1.42
C LYS A 211 -20.89 13.55 -0.33
N LYS A 212 -20.28 13.08 0.75
CA LYS A 212 -19.74 13.96 1.81
C LYS A 212 -18.47 14.64 1.32
N LEU A 213 -18.65 15.74 0.61
CA LEU A 213 -17.57 16.56 0.01
C LEU A 213 -16.97 17.52 1.03
#